data_ff4e83858ad05e5335d52db42f3799a4
#
_entry.id   ff4e83858ad05e5335d52db42f3799a4
#
_cell.length_a   1.000
_cell.length_b   1.000
_cell.length_c   1.000
_cell.angle_alpha   90.00
_cell.angle_beta   90.00
_cell.angle_gamma   90.00
#
_symmetry.space_group_name_H-M   'P 1'
#
loop_
_entity.id
_entity.type
_entity.pdbx_description
1 polymer ?
#
loop_
_entity_poly.entity_id
_entity_poly.type
_entity_poly.pdbx_seq_one_letter_code
_entity_poly.pdbx_strand_id
1 'polypeptide(L)'
;MIVWDSGETCKENFYDKIEVLRTVSKLVQSGKALCVLCMGLLNIHGCYPRHFDDENGERHDGWIVQGHCNVCNKYPALIPDFIMPYKHYKAEVIESVISEYENGHNVEYLVGYTADVSTMRRWVRQFKERGVQAVGWLLSILLSLYNHRISMLKLQNRTLLKQLARLLCEFQLPKTNGIIGRVNIILTTQNCGFL
;
A
#
# COMPACT_ATOMS: atom_id res chain seq x y z
N MET A 1 -10.08 0.49 -6.24
CA MET A 1 -8.68 0.08 -6.39
C MET A 1 -8.39 -0.96 -5.34
N ILE A 2 -7.59 -1.95 -5.65
CA ILE A 2 -7.26 -3.07 -4.78
C ILE A 2 -5.74 -3.13 -4.69
N VAL A 3 -5.21 -3.10 -3.47
CA VAL A 3 -3.78 -3.34 -3.24
C VAL A 3 -3.61 -4.81 -2.85
N TRP A 4 -2.68 -5.49 -3.49
CA TRP A 4 -2.43 -6.91 -3.26
C TRP A 4 -0.97 -7.16 -2.87
N ASP A 5 -0.76 -8.20 -2.06
CA ASP A 5 0.58 -8.62 -1.64
C ASP A 5 1.31 -9.26 -2.83
N SER A 6 2.31 -8.57 -3.32
CA SER A 6 3.07 -8.99 -4.51
C SER A 6 4.12 -10.06 -4.22
N GLY A 7 4.55 -10.19 -2.97
CA GLY A 7 5.70 -11.02 -2.61
C GLY A 7 7.02 -10.53 -3.24
N GLU A 8 8.13 -11.16 -2.93
CA GLU A 8 9.45 -10.77 -3.47
C GLU A 8 9.57 -11.06 -4.97
N THR A 9 9.09 -12.22 -5.41
CA THR A 9 9.21 -12.66 -6.81
C THR A 9 8.51 -11.75 -7.81
N CYS A 10 7.43 -11.07 -7.40
CA CYS A 10 6.70 -10.18 -8.30
C CYS A 10 7.40 -8.82 -8.46
N LYS A 11 8.18 -8.38 -7.46
CA LYS A 11 8.94 -7.12 -7.57
C LYS A 11 9.94 -7.17 -8.71
N GLU A 12 10.62 -8.30 -8.89
CA GLU A 12 11.61 -8.50 -9.94
C GLU A 12 10.97 -8.62 -11.34
N ASN A 13 9.79 -9.22 -11.42
CA ASN A 13 9.10 -9.53 -12.68
C ASN A 13 7.97 -8.53 -13.02
N PHE A 14 7.84 -7.44 -12.26
CA PHE A 14 6.76 -6.46 -12.46
C PHE A 14 6.82 -5.74 -13.81
N TYR A 15 7.97 -5.75 -14.44
CA TYR A 15 8.22 -5.16 -15.76
C TYR A 15 7.75 -6.07 -16.90
N ASP A 16 7.59 -7.37 -16.66
CA ASP A 16 7.08 -8.33 -17.62
C ASP A 16 5.54 -8.41 -17.55
N LYS A 17 4.89 -7.95 -18.61
CA LYS A 17 3.43 -7.97 -18.75
C LYS A 17 2.83 -9.36 -18.55
N ILE A 18 3.48 -10.39 -19.08
CA ILE A 18 2.97 -11.77 -19.03
C ILE A 18 3.02 -12.30 -17.61
N GLU A 19 4.12 -12.07 -16.91
CA GLU A 19 4.29 -12.52 -15.53
C GLU A 19 3.34 -11.80 -14.56
N VAL A 20 3.13 -10.50 -14.74
CA VAL A 20 2.16 -9.74 -13.96
C VAL A 20 0.74 -10.27 -14.20
N LEU A 21 0.34 -10.46 -15.45
CA LEU A 21 -0.96 -11.02 -15.77
C LEU A 21 -1.14 -12.45 -15.20
N ARG A 22 -0.12 -13.29 -15.26
CA ARG A 22 -0.13 -14.64 -14.69
C ARG A 22 -0.34 -14.61 -13.18
N THR A 23 0.40 -13.75 -12.48
CA THR A 23 0.32 -13.60 -11.03
C THR A 23 -1.05 -13.09 -10.59
N VAL A 24 -1.53 -12.04 -11.23
CA VAL A 24 -2.86 -11.46 -10.92
C VAL A 24 -4.00 -12.42 -11.31
N SER A 25 -3.84 -13.21 -12.39
CA SER A 25 -4.81 -14.25 -12.76
C SER A 25 -4.98 -15.28 -11.65
N LYS A 26 -3.87 -15.76 -11.09
CA LYS A 26 -3.90 -16.70 -9.95
C LYS A 26 -4.59 -16.07 -8.73
N LEU A 27 -4.31 -14.79 -8.45
CA LEU A 27 -4.93 -14.06 -7.35
C LEU A 27 -6.46 -13.96 -7.53
N VAL A 28 -6.91 -13.62 -8.73
CA VAL A 28 -8.34 -13.52 -9.08
C VAL A 28 -9.02 -14.90 -9.01
N GLN A 29 -8.41 -15.93 -9.61
CA GLN A 29 -8.94 -17.29 -9.61
C GLN A 29 -9.03 -17.92 -8.21
N SER A 30 -8.10 -17.56 -7.32
CA SER A 30 -8.15 -18.02 -5.92
C SER A 30 -9.20 -17.28 -5.06
N GLY A 31 -9.96 -16.33 -5.63
CA GLY A 31 -10.96 -15.52 -4.92
C GLY A 31 -10.36 -14.52 -3.92
N LYS A 32 -9.05 -14.29 -3.96
CA LYS A 32 -8.36 -13.33 -3.06
C LYS A 32 -8.51 -11.88 -3.51
N ALA A 33 -8.84 -11.65 -4.79
CA ALA A 33 -9.13 -10.32 -5.31
C ALA A 33 -10.65 -10.15 -5.47
N LEU A 34 -11.27 -9.46 -4.52
CA LEU A 34 -12.69 -9.15 -4.54
C LEU A 34 -12.91 -7.66 -4.81
N CYS A 35 -14.04 -7.33 -5.39
CA CYS A 35 -14.43 -5.94 -5.59
C CYS A 35 -14.61 -5.24 -4.24
N VAL A 36 -13.90 -4.14 -4.02
CA VAL A 36 -13.97 -3.38 -2.76
C VAL A 36 -15.32 -2.70 -2.52
N LEU A 37 -16.19 -2.58 -3.55
CA LEU A 37 -17.48 -1.93 -3.42
C LEU A 37 -18.62 -2.90 -3.08
N CYS A 38 -18.57 -4.13 -3.61
CA CYS A 38 -19.68 -5.08 -3.48
C CYS A 38 -19.22 -6.50 -3.11
N MET A 39 -17.94 -6.71 -2.89
CA MET A 39 -17.32 -8.02 -2.58
C MET A 39 -17.52 -9.08 -3.68
N GLY A 40 -18.00 -8.67 -4.86
CA GLY A 40 -18.14 -9.57 -6.00
C GLY A 40 -16.80 -10.03 -6.57
N LEU A 41 -16.80 -11.20 -7.21
CA LEU A 41 -15.62 -11.70 -7.91
C LEU A 41 -15.24 -10.80 -9.08
N LEU A 42 -13.96 -10.72 -9.33
CA LEU A 42 -13.41 -9.96 -10.45
C LEU A 42 -13.02 -10.89 -11.60
N ASN A 43 -13.14 -10.37 -12.81
CA ASN A 43 -12.50 -10.91 -14.00
C ASN A 43 -11.40 -9.98 -14.45
N ILE A 44 -10.37 -10.48 -15.10
CA ILE A 44 -9.36 -9.61 -15.73
C ILE A 44 -9.97 -8.97 -16.96
N HIS A 45 -9.90 -7.63 -16.99
CA HIS A 45 -10.36 -6.84 -18.14
C HIS A 45 -9.22 -6.48 -19.08
N GLY A 46 -8.06 -6.11 -18.52
CA GLY A 46 -6.89 -5.70 -19.29
C GLY A 46 -5.73 -5.29 -18.39
N CYS A 47 -4.73 -4.68 -19.01
CA CYS A 47 -3.61 -4.07 -18.30
C CYS A 47 -3.12 -2.84 -19.04
N TYR A 48 -2.48 -1.93 -18.31
CA TYR A 48 -1.89 -0.71 -18.84
C TYR A 48 -0.54 -0.43 -18.18
N PRO A 49 0.39 0.23 -18.88
CA PRO A 49 1.67 0.60 -18.31
C PRO A 49 1.49 1.75 -17.30
N ARG A 50 2.33 1.77 -16.28
CA ARG A 50 2.41 2.84 -15.30
C ARG A 50 3.86 3.11 -14.95
N HIS A 51 4.23 4.39 -15.03
CA HIS A 51 5.55 4.85 -14.62
C HIS A 51 5.62 5.05 -13.11
N PHE A 52 6.77 4.72 -12.52
CA PHE A 52 7.11 5.05 -11.15
C PHE A 52 8.63 5.19 -11.00
N ASP A 53 9.03 6.04 -10.08
CA ASP A 53 10.43 6.30 -9.77
C ASP A 53 10.85 5.47 -8.54
N ASP A 54 12.04 4.90 -8.60
CA ASP A 54 12.63 4.15 -7.49
C ASP A 54 13.46 5.04 -6.56
N GLU A 55 14.16 4.43 -5.62
CA GLU A 55 15.01 5.10 -4.65
C GLU A 55 16.22 5.82 -5.27
N ASN A 56 16.68 5.37 -6.44
CA ASN A 56 17.76 5.98 -7.21
C ASN A 56 17.27 7.07 -8.18
N GLY A 57 15.96 7.23 -8.29
CA GLY A 57 15.31 8.13 -9.23
C GLY A 57 15.25 7.60 -10.65
N GLU A 58 15.51 6.34 -10.84
CA GLU A 58 15.33 5.69 -12.11
C GLU A 58 13.84 5.47 -12.38
N ARG A 59 13.41 5.89 -13.56
CA ARG A 59 12.03 5.69 -13.99
C ARG A 59 11.86 4.30 -14.56
N HIS A 60 10.89 3.60 -14.02
CA HIS A 60 10.51 2.27 -14.42
C HIS A 60 9.09 2.25 -14.97
N ASP A 61 8.85 1.35 -15.93
CA ASP A 61 7.52 1.06 -16.47
C ASP A 61 7.06 -0.30 -15.97
N GLY A 62 6.02 -0.29 -15.15
CA GLY A 62 5.39 -1.52 -14.68
C GLY A 62 3.99 -1.67 -15.27
N TRP A 63 3.40 -2.85 -15.12
CA TRP A 63 2.08 -3.16 -15.64
C TRP A 63 1.04 -3.24 -14.52
N ILE A 64 0.00 -2.44 -14.64
CA ILE A 64 -1.16 -2.47 -13.74
C ILE A 64 -2.28 -3.26 -14.42
N VAL A 65 -2.80 -4.25 -13.72
CA VAL A 65 -3.94 -5.03 -14.19
C VAL A 65 -5.24 -4.35 -13.80
N GLN A 66 -6.17 -4.30 -14.71
CA GLN A 66 -7.53 -3.82 -14.48
C GLN A 66 -8.48 -5.01 -14.38
N GLY A 67 -9.20 -5.08 -13.27
CA GLY A 67 -10.28 -6.03 -13.07
C GLY A 67 -11.63 -5.47 -13.56
N HIS A 68 -12.58 -6.34 -13.81
CA HIS A 68 -13.97 -6.01 -14.03
C HIS A 68 -14.86 -6.77 -13.05
N CYS A 69 -15.73 -6.07 -12.36
CA CYS A 69 -16.70 -6.66 -11.46
C CYS A 69 -18.06 -6.81 -12.15
N ASN A 70 -18.50 -8.04 -12.36
CA ASN A 70 -19.78 -8.30 -13.02
C ASN A 70 -21.01 -7.92 -12.16
N VAL A 71 -20.82 -7.75 -10.84
CA VAL A 71 -21.92 -7.40 -9.93
C VAL A 71 -22.24 -5.92 -9.96
N CYS A 72 -21.21 -5.06 -9.82
CA CYS A 72 -21.39 -3.60 -9.76
C CYS A 72 -20.91 -2.87 -11.02
N ASN A 73 -20.44 -3.59 -12.02
CA ASN A 73 -19.93 -3.09 -13.30
C ASN A 73 -18.82 -2.03 -13.15
N LYS A 74 -17.94 -2.19 -12.14
CA LYS A 74 -16.80 -1.31 -11.90
C LYS A 74 -15.50 -1.97 -12.34
N TYR A 75 -14.53 -1.14 -12.67
CA TYR A 75 -13.23 -1.53 -13.19
C TYR A 75 -12.10 -1.14 -12.21
N PRO A 76 -11.94 -1.86 -11.07
CA PRO A 76 -10.87 -1.55 -10.14
C PRO A 76 -9.50 -1.90 -10.72
N ALA A 77 -8.50 -1.03 -10.48
CA ALA A 77 -7.11 -1.37 -10.70
C ALA A 77 -6.60 -2.28 -9.58
N LEU A 78 -5.86 -3.33 -9.93
CA LEU A 78 -5.15 -4.20 -9.02
C LEU A 78 -3.69 -3.76 -8.98
N ILE A 79 -3.28 -3.16 -7.87
CA ILE A 79 -1.97 -2.51 -7.70
C ILE A 79 -1.15 -3.33 -6.72
N PRO A 80 0.11 -3.69 -7.04
CA PRO A 80 1.00 -4.34 -6.08
C PRO A 80 1.33 -3.37 -4.93
N ASP A 81 1.56 -3.90 -3.75
CA ASP A 81 1.73 -3.16 -2.51
C ASP A 81 2.99 -2.28 -2.43
N PHE A 82 4.02 -2.58 -3.24
CA PHE A 82 5.20 -1.71 -3.35
C PHE A 82 4.98 -0.46 -4.21
N ILE A 83 3.83 -0.34 -4.90
CA ILE A 83 3.43 0.85 -5.65
C ILE A 83 2.33 1.58 -4.90
N MET A 84 2.53 2.87 -4.67
CA MET A 84 1.53 3.68 -4.02
C MET A 84 0.40 4.08 -4.96
N PRO A 85 -0.86 3.96 -4.51
CA PRO A 85 -2.00 4.49 -5.23
C PRO A 85 -1.85 5.97 -5.60
N TYR A 86 -2.08 6.31 -6.87
CA TYR A 86 -2.03 7.69 -7.38
C TYR A 86 -0.68 8.43 -7.21
N LYS A 87 0.42 7.72 -6.96
CA LYS A 87 1.75 8.30 -6.81
C LYS A 87 2.74 7.66 -7.78
N HIS A 88 3.72 8.43 -8.23
CA HIS A 88 4.75 7.98 -9.18
C HIS A 88 6.03 7.49 -8.47
N TYR A 89 5.92 7.05 -7.22
CA TYR A 89 7.05 6.59 -6.41
C TYR A 89 6.74 5.26 -5.74
N LYS A 90 7.75 4.44 -5.56
CA LYS A 90 7.62 3.22 -4.75
C LYS A 90 7.22 3.56 -3.31
N ALA A 91 6.51 2.66 -2.67
CA ALA A 91 6.09 2.82 -1.28
C ALA A 91 7.27 3.02 -0.33
N GLU A 92 8.38 2.33 -0.58
CA GLU A 92 9.61 2.40 0.20
C GLU A 92 10.24 3.80 0.19
N VAL A 93 10.23 4.49 -0.96
CA VAL A 93 10.72 5.88 -1.07
C VAL A 93 9.91 6.82 -0.19
N ILE A 94 8.58 6.68 -0.24
CA ILE A 94 7.68 7.53 0.56
C ILE A 94 7.83 7.22 2.05
N GLU A 95 7.96 5.94 2.42
CA GLU A 95 8.17 5.49 3.79
C GLU A 95 9.49 6.01 4.36
N SER A 96 10.56 5.99 3.56
CA SER A 96 11.86 6.53 3.96
C SER A 96 11.78 8.03 4.27
N VAL A 97 11.16 8.84 3.42
CA VAL A 97 10.95 10.28 3.67
C VAL A 97 10.16 10.51 4.97
N ILE A 98 9.10 9.73 5.18
CA ILE A 98 8.27 9.83 6.39
C ILE A 98 9.08 9.45 7.64
N SER A 99 9.89 8.39 7.56
CA SER A 99 10.76 7.94 8.65
C SER A 99 11.78 9.01 9.03
N GLU A 100 12.46 9.62 8.07
CA GLU A 100 13.38 10.72 8.30
C GLU A 100 12.70 11.89 9.00
N TYR A 101 11.52 12.27 8.51
CA TYR A 101 10.73 13.33 9.13
C TYR A 101 10.33 12.99 10.60
N GLU A 102 9.89 11.77 10.88
CA GLU A 102 9.52 11.33 12.23
C GLU A 102 10.73 11.22 13.18
N ASN A 103 11.94 11.05 12.63
CA ASN A 103 13.21 11.11 13.38
C ASN A 103 13.67 12.54 13.64
N GLY A 104 12.92 13.55 13.21
CA GLY A 104 13.19 14.97 13.48
C GLY A 104 13.94 15.70 12.38
N HIS A 105 14.20 15.08 11.24
CA HIS A 105 14.81 15.74 10.10
C HIS A 105 13.80 16.63 9.37
N ASN A 106 14.23 17.85 9.02
CA ASN A 106 13.40 18.73 8.21
C ASN A 106 13.44 18.27 6.76
N VAL A 107 12.26 18.10 6.17
CA VAL A 107 12.07 17.67 4.76
C VAL A 107 12.87 18.55 3.78
N GLU A 108 13.09 19.82 4.10
CA GLU A 108 13.84 20.76 3.24
C GLU A 108 15.31 20.40 3.08
N TYR A 109 15.87 19.68 4.02
CA TYR A 109 17.29 19.30 4.06
C TYR A 109 17.53 17.82 3.76
N LEU A 110 16.48 17.06 3.40
CA LEU A 110 16.64 15.68 2.97
C LEU A 110 17.34 15.63 1.63
N VAL A 111 18.48 15.00 1.60
CA VAL A 111 19.29 14.77 0.40
C VAL A 111 19.19 13.31 -0.05
N GLY A 112 19.45 13.06 -1.33
CA GLY A 112 19.42 11.70 -1.88
C GLY A 112 18.02 11.22 -2.33
N TYR A 113 17.01 12.08 -2.25
CA TYR A 113 15.68 11.80 -2.79
C TYR A 113 15.49 12.55 -4.11
N THR A 114 14.87 11.90 -5.08
CA THR A 114 14.55 12.47 -6.39
C THR A 114 13.24 13.24 -6.42
N ALA A 115 12.43 13.06 -5.39
CA ALA A 115 11.18 13.78 -5.24
C ALA A 115 11.43 15.23 -4.81
N ASP A 116 10.69 16.17 -5.43
CA ASP A 116 10.69 17.56 -5.01
C ASP A 116 10.31 17.72 -3.54
N VAL A 117 10.89 18.72 -2.87
CA VAL A 117 10.56 19.08 -1.49
C VAL A 117 9.06 19.30 -1.30
N SER A 118 8.39 19.93 -2.28
CA SER A 118 6.94 20.14 -2.25
C SER A 118 6.16 18.82 -2.25
N THR A 119 6.63 17.82 -2.98
CA THR A 119 6.06 16.48 -3.04
C THR A 119 6.29 15.74 -1.72
N MET A 120 7.50 15.78 -1.18
CA MET A 120 7.83 15.18 0.13
C MET A 120 7.01 15.81 1.27
N ARG A 121 6.86 17.14 1.30
CA ARG A 121 5.97 17.83 2.26
C ARG A 121 4.53 17.36 2.16
N ARG A 122 4.02 17.14 0.94
CA ARG A 122 2.68 16.63 0.71
C ARG A 122 2.53 15.22 1.27
N TRP A 123 3.52 14.32 1.10
CA TRP A 123 3.48 12.98 1.67
C TRP A 123 3.44 13.01 3.20
N VAL A 124 4.31 13.80 3.83
CA VAL A 124 4.34 13.95 5.29
C VAL A 124 2.99 14.49 5.81
N ARG A 125 2.43 15.51 5.15
CA ARG A 125 1.12 16.05 5.54
C ARG A 125 0.02 15.00 5.43
N GLN A 126 -0.07 14.30 4.28
CA GLN A 126 -1.06 13.25 4.09
C GLN A 126 -0.89 12.12 5.10
N PHE A 127 0.35 11.74 5.41
CA PHE A 127 0.63 10.72 6.40
C PHE A 127 0.17 11.14 7.80
N LYS A 128 0.44 12.38 8.22
CA LYS A 128 -0.03 12.90 9.51
C LYS A 128 -1.56 12.85 9.62
N GLU A 129 -2.25 13.29 8.58
CA GLU A 129 -3.71 13.34 8.56
C GLU A 129 -4.33 11.94 8.56
N ARG A 130 -3.86 11.06 7.69
CA ARG A 130 -4.47 9.74 7.47
C ARG A 130 -3.90 8.65 8.35
N GLY A 131 -2.67 8.79 8.82
CA GLY A 131 -2.01 7.78 9.64
C GLY A 131 -2.69 7.57 10.99
N VAL A 132 -3.19 8.64 11.61
CA VAL A 132 -3.99 8.54 12.84
C VAL A 132 -5.28 7.74 12.58
N GLN A 133 -5.93 8.01 11.46
CA GLN A 133 -7.13 7.25 11.06
C GLN A 133 -6.80 5.79 10.78
N ALA A 134 -5.67 5.52 10.12
CA ALA A 134 -5.21 4.16 9.84
C ALA A 134 -4.95 3.36 11.12
N VAL A 135 -4.34 3.96 12.14
CA VAL A 135 -4.18 3.35 13.46
C VAL A 135 -5.55 2.98 14.05
N GLY A 136 -6.52 3.89 14.00
CA GLY A 136 -7.88 3.64 14.47
C GLY A 136 -8.56 2.50 13.72
N TRP A 137 -8.47 2.47 12.39
CA TRP A 137 -9.04 1.40 11.57
C TRP A 137 -8.38 0.04 11.86
N LEU A 138 -7.05 -0.02 11.96
CA LEU A 138 -6.35 -1.26 12.27
C LEU A 138 -6.75 -1.80 13.65
N LEU A 139 -6.88 -0.94 14.66
CA LEU A 139 -7.37 -1.33 15.98
C LEU A 139 -8.81 -1.87 15.92
N SER A 140 -9.69 -1.23 15.15
CA SER A 140 -11.07 -1.67 14.97
C SER A 140 -11.13 -3.04 14.27
N ILE A 141 -10.30 -3.26 13.24
CA ILE A 141 -10.21 -4.54 12.53
C ILE A 141 -9.70 -5.64 13.47
N LEU A 142 -8.64 -5.37 14.25
CA LEU A 142 -8.10 -6.32 15.21
C LEU A 142 -9.14 -6.70 16.27
N LEU A 143 -9.92 -5.73 16.75
CA LEU A 143 -10.97 -6.01 17.71
C LEU A 143 -12.12 -6.82 17.08
N SER A 144 -12.59 -6.45 15.90
CA SER A 144 -13.76 -7.06 15.26
C SER A 144 -13.49 -8.46 14.71
N LEU A 145 -12.33 -8.66 14.05
CA LEU A 145 -12.03 -9.93 13.38
C LEU A 145 -11.31 -10.93 14.29
N TYR A 146 -10.47 -10.46 15.19
CA TYR A 146 -9.62 -11.32 16.01
C TYR A 146 -9.95 -11.26 17.50
N ASN A 147 -10.96 -10.47 17.89
CA ASN A 147 -11.30 -10.19 19.30
C ASN A 147 -10.04 -9.79 20.13
N HIS A 148 -9.08 -9.16 19.45
CA HIS A 148 -7.77 -8.84 20.02
C HIS A 148 -7.73 -7.38 20.45
N ARG A 149 -7.54 -7.15 21.76
CA ARG A 149 -7.42 -5.80 22.33
C ARG A 149 -5.97 -5.45 22.55
N ILE A 150 -5.48 -4.47 21.82
CA ILE A 150 -4.17 -3.88 22.08
C ILE A 150 -4.36 -2.72 23.05
N SER A 151 -3.61 -2.75 24.16
CA SER A 151 -3.59 -1.61 25.07
C SER A 151 -3.02 -0.39 24.36
N MET A 152 -3.76 0.71 24.36
CA MET A 152 -3.31 2.00 23.82
C MET A 152 -2.02 2.49 24.49
N LEU A 153 -1.77 2.09 25.74
CA LEU A 153 -0.51 2.39 26.44
C LEU A 153 0.72 1.83 25.73
N LYS A 154 0.57 0.70 25.02
CA LYS A 154 1.67 0.12 24.22
C LYS A 154 2.00 0.93 22.95
N LEU A 155 1.09 1.81 22.53
CA LEU A 155 1.25 2.68 21.37
C LEU A 155 1.68 4.11 21.76
N GLN A 156 1.49 4.49 23.01
CA GLN A 156 1.90 5.82 23.49
C GLN A 156 3.43 6.01 23.37
N ASN A 157 3.85 7.23 23.20
CA ASN A 157 5.25 7.65 23.05
C ASN A 157 5.98 7.02 21.84
N ARG A 158 5.24 6.56 20.84
CA ARG A 158 5.80 6.08 19.57
C ARG A 158 5.42 7.02 18.44
N THR A 159 6.32 7.15 17.45
CA THR A 159 5.96 7.82 16.20
C THR A 159 4.83 7.06 15.50
N LEU A 160 4.10 7.73 14.64
CA LEU A 160 2.94 7.15 13.97
C LEU A 160 3.32 5.94 13.11
N LEU A 161 4.46 6.00 12.41
CA LEU A 161 4.98 4.87 11.64
C LEU A 161 5.29 3.66 12.54
N LYS A 162 5.90 3.89 13.72
CA LYS A 162 6.16 2.83 14.72
C LYS A 162 4.88 2.25 15.31
N GLN A 163 3.83 3.06 15.47
CA GLN A 163 2.52 2.56 15.88
C GLN A 163 1.91 1.63 14.84
N LEU A 164 1.93 2.03 13.56
CA LEU A 164 1.47 1.20 12.45
C LEU A 164 2.27 -0.09 12.34
N ALA A 165 3.61 -0.02 12.43
CA ALA A 165 4.48 -1.20 12.43
C ALA A 165 4.10 -2.18 13.56
N ARG A 166 3.86 -1.67 14.76
CA ARG A 166 3.48 -2.51 15.91
C ARG A 166 2.12 -3.19 15.69
N LEU A 167 1.14 -2.47 15.15
CA LEU A 167 -0.17 -3.04 14.84
C LEU A 167 -0.08 -4.10 13.75
N LEU A 168 0.72 -3.88 12.72
CA LEU A 168 0.93 -4.84 11.65
C LEU A 168 1.54 -6.17 12.11
N CYS A 169 2.28 -6.18 13.22
CA CYS A 169 2.78 -7.44 13.80
C CYS A 169 1.66 -8.38 14.29
N GLU A 170 0.48 -7.85 14.58
CA GLU A 170 -0.67 -8.65 15.00
C GLU A 170 -1.42 -9.28 13.82
N PHE A 171 -1.21 -8.75 12.61
CA PHE A 171 -1.72 -9.37 11.39
C PHE A 171 -0.67 -10.36 10.87
N GLN A 172 -1.08 -11.56 10.55
CA GLN A 172 -0.20 -12.60 10.01
C GLN A 172 0.12 -12.35 8.52
N LEU A 173 0.61 -11.15 8.20
CA LEU A 173 1.01 -10.79 6.85
C LEU A 173 2.50 -11.04 6.64
N PRO A 174 2.91 -11.44 5.42
CA PRO A 174 4.32 -11.50 5.05
C PRO A 174 5.03 -10.16 5.34
N LYS A 175 6.28 -10.23 5.79
CA LYS A 175 7.09 -9.04 6.11
C LYS A 175 7.83 -8.48 4.88
N THR A 176 7.47 -8.91 3.69
CA THR A 176 8.19 -8.65 2.44
C THR A 176 8.15 -7.20 1.98
N ASN A 177 7.17 -6.42 2.43
CA ASN A 177 6.96 -5.05 1.99
C ASN A 177 6.93 -4.08 3.16
N GLY A 178 7.23 -2.81 2.89
CA GLY A 178 7.24 -1.75 3.90
C GLY A 178 5.92 -1.60 4.66
N ILE A 179 5.95 -0.81 5.72
CA ILE A 179 4.81 -0.58 6.62
C ILE A 179 3.62 -0.02 5.85
N ILE A 180 3.85 1.00 5.01
CA ILE A 180 2.80 1.70 4.25
C ILE A 180 2.10 0.76 3.27
N GLY A 181 2.85 -0.06 2.51
CA GLY A 181 2.30 -1.04 1.58
C GLY A 181 1.39 -2.04 2.27
N ARG A 182 1.83 -2.59 3.40
CA ARG A 182 1.06 -3.55 4.21
C ARG A 182 -0.21 -2.94 4.82
N VAL A 183 -0.13 -1.70 5.30
CA VAL A 183 -1.31 -0.96 5.76
C VAL A 183 -2.32 -0.80 4.62
N ASN A 184 -1.87 -0.46 3.42
CA ASN A 184 -2.75 -0.33 2.26
C ASN A 184 -3.43 -1.64 1.87
N ILE A 185 -2.73 -2.79 1.95
CA ILE A 185 -3.36 -4.10 1.72
C ILE A 185 -4.56 -4.29 2.66
N ILE A 186 -4.34 -4.11 3.97
CA ILE A 186 -5.40 -4.32 4.97
C ILE A 186 -6.55 -3.35 4.76
N LEU A 187 -6.26 -2.06 4.61
CA LEU A 187 -7.29 -1.02 4.58
C LEU A 187 -8.07 -1.01 3.27
N THR A 188 -7.47 -1.39 2.14
CA THR A 188 -8.23 -1.50 0.88
C THR A 188 -9.25 -2.65 0.91
N THR A 189 -8.98 -3.74 1.62
CA THR A 189 -9.96 -4.82 1.81
C THR A 189 -11.16 -4.37 2.63
N GLN A 190 -11.03 -3.32 3.44
CA GLN A 190 -12.10 -2.72 4.24
C GLN A 190 -12.69 -1.45 3.60
N ASN A 191 -12.42 -1.23 2.32
CA ASN A 191 -12.84 -0.03 1.57
C ASN A 191 -12.34 1.31 2.19
N CYS A 192 -11.27 1.25 2.95
CA CYS A 192 -10.60 2.40 3.56
C CYS A 192 -9.34 2.73 2.76
N GLY A 193 -9.28 3.89 2.13
CA GLY A 193 -8.05 4.34 1.46
C GLY A 193 -7.05 4.91 2.47
N PHE A 194 -5.78 4.49 2.40
CA PHE A 194 -4.71 5.10 3.19
C PHE A 194 -3.95 6.13 2.35
N LEU A 195 -2.78 6.09 1.96
CA LEU A 195 -2.01 7.13 1.24
C LEU A 195 -2.23 7.16 -0.28
#